data_075ad6f4d03dec4f532147307102ca74
#
_entry.id   075ad6f4d03dec4f532147307102ca74
#
_cell.length_a   1.000
_cell.length_b   1.000
_cell.length_c   1.000
_cell.angle_alpha   90.00
_cell.angle_beta   90.00
_cell.angle_gamma   90.00
#
_symmetry.space_group_name_H-M   'P 1'
#
loop_
_entity.id
_entity.type
_entity.pdbx_description
1 polymer ?
#
loop_
_entity_poly.entity_id
_entity_poly.type
_entity_poly.pdbx_seq_one_letter_code
_entity_poly.pdbx_strand_id
1 'polypeptide(L)'
;MYKSIIASALTLAALSGCAYNVENPVDHVTYRNEPLVDQIKDGMTKQRATELGGPASSEHTLSGNRGTCNDYVLNREGKQQPYYVAFDVNDRVMSKGFMTCAEHEQNVREKSRM
;
A
#
# COMPACT_ATOMS: atom_id res chain seq x y z
N MET A 1 -20.38 34.31 23.49
CA MET A 1 -21.10 33.69 22.55
C MET A 1 -20.44 33.47 21.24
N TYR A 2 -19.55 34.22 20.90
CA TYR A 2 -18.93 34.05 19.68
C TYR A 2 -17.94 32.97 19.69
N LYS A 3 -17.66 32.42 20.78
CA LYS A 3 -16.69 31.40 20.86
C LYS A 3 -17.02 30.23 20.05
N SER A 4 -18.27 29.96 19.83
CA SER A 4 -18.64 28.78 19.09
C SER A 4 -18.17 28.83 17.65
N ILE A 5 -17.89 29.99 17.16
CA ILE A 5 -17.44 30.11 15.79
C ILE A 5 -16.05 29.59 15.59
N ILE A 6 -15.27 29.73 16.62
CA ILE A 6 -13.87 29.34 16.52
C ILE A 6 -13.70 27.88 16.37
N ALA A 7 -14.55 27.10 16.98
CA ALA A 7 -14.41 25.67 16.98
C ALA A 7 -14.54 25.05 15.59
N SER A 8 -15.34 25.65 14.75
CA SER A 8 -15.56 25.03 13.45
C SER A 8 -14.36 25.14 12.53
N ALA A 9 -13.51 26.08 12.75
CA ALA A 9 -12.36 26.22 11.86
C ALA A 9 -11.37 25.10 11.99
N LEU A 10 -11.32 24.51 13.15
CA LEU A 10 -10.34 23.47 13.39
C LEU A 10 -10.61 22.20 12.64
N THR A 11 -11.88 21.93 12.40
CA THR A 11 -12.26 20.71 11.75
C THR A 11 -11.73 20.60 10.35
N LEU A 12 -11.66 21.72 9.67
CA LEU A 12 -11.23 21.71 8.29
C LEU A 12 -9.77 21.37 8.12
N ALA A 13 -8.97 21.80 9.07
CA ALA A 13 -7.55 21.56 8.99
C ALA A 13 -7.23 20.08 9.04
N ALA A 14 -8.00 19.33 9.79
CA ALA A 14 -7.75 17.92 9.93
C ALA A 14 -7.97 17.15 8.64
N LEU A 15 -8.88 17.62 7.82
CA LEU A 15 -9.22 16.91 6.60
C LEU A 15 -8.15 17.03 5.52
N SER A 16 -7.44 18.12 5.53
CA SER A 16 -6.46 18.34 4.49
C SER A 16 -5.28 17.40 4.58
N GLY A 17 -5.08 16.74 5.71
CA GLY A 17 -3.99 15.82 5.87
C GLY A 17 -4.25 14.40 5.41
N CYS A 18 -5.43 14.13 4.83
CA CYS A 18 -5.82 12.77 4.51
C CYS A 18 -5.63 12.39 3.06
N ALA A 19 -4.75 13.07 2.34
CA ALA A 19 -4.53 12.79 0.92
C ALA A 19 -3.79 11.48 0.68
N TYR A 20 -2.88 11.12 1.57
CA TYR A 20 -2.11 9.90 1.43
C TYR A 20 -2.62 8.79 2.33
N ASN A 21 -2.52 7.57 1.81
CA ASN A 21 -2.76 6.39 2.62
C ASN A 21 -1.44 5.99 3.26
N VAL A 22 -1.40 5.93 4.58
CA VAL A 22 -0.17 5.73 5.33
C VAL A 22 -0.20 4.38 6.00
N GLU A 23 0.93 3.67 5.95
CA GLU A 23 1.04 2.38 6.61
C GLU A 23 1.05 2.54 8.13
N ASN A 24 0.43 1.57 8.79
CA ASN A 24 0.46 1.52 10.25
C ASN A 24 1.77 0.85 10.67
N PRO A 25 2.63 1.53 11.44
CA PRO A 25 3.91 0.93 11.86
C PRO A 25 3.76 -0.38 12.61
N VAL A 26 2.65 -0.58 13.29
CA VAL A 26 2.40 -1.81 14.03
C VAL A 26 2.32 -3.02 13.09
N ASP A 27 1.90 -2.83 11.85
CA ASP A 27 1.80 -3.91 10.89
C ASP A 27 3.17 -4.52 10.57
N HIS A 28 4.21 -3.71 10.58
CA HIS A 28 5.56 -4.22 10.33
C HIS A 28 6.00 -5.21 11.42
N VAL A 29 5.53 -5.02 12.63
CA VAL A 29 5.84 -5.94 13.73
C VAL A 29 4.93 -7.17 13.65
N THR A 30 3.63 -6.95 13.46
CA THR A 30 2.65 -8.01 13.45
C THR A 30 2.92 -9.04 12.36
N TYR A 31 3.29 -8.58 11.17
CA TYR A 31 3.46 -9.45 10.00
C TYR A 31 4.91 -9.64 9.60
N ARG A 32 5.85 -9.36 10.47
CA ARG A 32 7.28 -9.35 10.12
C ARG A 32 7.82 -10.68 9.61
N ASN A 33 7.18 -11.79 9.93
CA ASN A 33 7.63 -13.11 9.50
C ASN A 33 6.92 -13.61 8.24
N GLU A 34 6.01 -12.81 7.68
CA GLU A 34 5.34 -13.20 6.44
C GLU A 34 6.33 -13.09 5.28
N PRO A 35 6.37 -14.08 4.37
CA PRO A 35 7.31 -14.04 3.26
C PRO A 35 7.18 -12.77 2.41
N LEU A 36 5.95 -12.26 2.21
CA LEU A 36 5.74 -11.04 1.46
C LEU A 36 6.41 -9.84 2.11
N VAL A 37 6.45 -9.81 3.43
CA VAL A 37 7.04 -8.71 4.18
C VAL A 37 8.56 -8.90 4.30
N ASP A 38 8.98 -10.11 4.63
CA ASP A 38 10.35 -10.41 4.99
C ASP A 38 11.26 -10.74 3.81
N GLN A 39 10.75 -11.49 2.84
CA GLN A 39 11.57 -12.08 1.80
C GLN A 39 11.50 -11.39 0.44
N ILE A 40 10.45 -10.62 0.18
CA ILE A 40 10.33 -9.90 -1.10
C ILE A 40 11.23 -8.67 -1.06
N LYS A 41 12.11 -8.56 -2.07
CA LYS A 41 13.07 -7.45 -2.15
C LYS A 41 12.92 -6.72 -3.48
N ASP A 42 13.22 -5.43 -3.48
CA ASP A 42 13.20 -4.63 -4.70
C ASP A 42 14.14 -5.25 -5.73
N GLY A 43 13.70 -5.25 -6.99
CA GLY A 43 14.48 -5.84 -8.07
C GLY A 43 14.30 -7.33 -8.27
N MET A 44 13.62 -8.00 -7.33
CA MET A 44 13.33 -9.42 -7.45
C MET A 44 12.37 -9.66 -8.62
N THR A 45 12.53 -10.79 -9.33
CA THR A 45 11.64 -11.10 -10.45
C THR A 45 10.24 -11.40 -9.93
N LYS A 46 9.25 -11.13 -10.79
CA LYS A 46 7.86 -11.42 -10.47
C LYS A 46 7.66 -12.91 -10.20
N GLN A 47 8.34 -13.74 -10.97
CA GLN A 47 8.25 -15.20 -10.78
C GLN A 47 8.72 -15.58 -9.39
N ARG A 48 9.86 -15.05 -8.97
CA ARG A 48 10.40 -15.38 -7.63
C ARG A 48 9.50 -14.85 -6.53
N ALA A 49 9.00 -13.63 -6.71
CA ALA A 49 8.11 -13.03 -5.72
C ALA A 49 6.83 -13.85 -5.57
N THR A 50 6.29 -14.34 -6.68
CA THR A 50 5.08 -15.16 -6.65
C THR A 50 5.35 -16.51 -5.98
N GLU A 51 6.53 -17.09 -6.20
CA GLU A 51 6.90 -18.34 -5.53
C GLU A 51 6.95 -18.16 -4.01
N LEU A 52 7.47 -17.03 -3.55
CA LEU A 52 7.58 -16.77 -2.12
C LEU A 52 6.26 -16.40 -1.48
N GLY A 53 5.49 -15.55 -2.16
CA GLY A 53 4.25 -15.01 -1.59
C GLY A 53 3.00 -15.80 -1.93
N GLY A 54 3.09 -16.71 -2.90
CA GLY A 54 1.94 -17.45 -3.35
C GLY A 54 1.08 -16.66 -4.33
N PRO A 55 -0.07 -17.21 -4.70
CA PRO A 55 -0.96 -16.54 -5.65
C PRO A 55 -1.59 -15.30 -5.02
N ALA A 56 -1.68 -14.23 -5.81
CA ALA A 56 -2.31 -12.99 -5.36
C ALA A 56 -3.82 -13.14 -5.32
N SER A 57 -4.47 -12.35 -4.46
CA SER A 57 -5.92 -12.26 -4.45
C SER A 57 -6.43 -11.67 -5.74
N SER A 58 -5.74 -10.68 -6.26
CA SER A 58 -6.05 -10.07 -7.55
C SER A 58 -4.80 -9.42 -8.12
N GLU A 59 -4.80 -9.19 -9.43
CA GLU A 59 -3.70 -8.53 -10.11
C GLU A 59 -4.28 -7.39 -10.95
N HIS A 60 -3.61 -6.25 -10.94
CA HIS A 60 -4.05 -5.05 -11.66
C HIS A 60 -2.93 -4.52 -12.53
N THR A 61 -3.29 -3.95 -13.68
CA THR A 61 -2.33 -3.20 -14.48
C THR A 61 -2.24 -1.79 -13.92
N LEU A 62 -1.03 -1.32 -13.71
CA LEU A 62 -0.82 0.03 -13.19
C LEU A 62 -1.14 1.07 -14.26
N SER A 63 -1.55 2.25 -13.82
CA SER A 63 -1.90 3.35 -14.71
C SER A 63 -0.72 3.70 -15.62
N GLY A 64 -1.03 3.98 -16.88
CA GLY A 64 0.01 4.37 -17.84
C GLY A 64 0.92 3.23 -18.24
N ASN A 65 0.47 1.99 -18.07
CA ASN A 65 1.26 0.81 -18.43
C ASN A 65 2.62 0.76 -17.74
N ARG A 66 2.67 1.23 -16.48
CA ARG A 66 3.92 1.26 -15.72
C ARG A 66 4.28 -0.08 -15.09
N GLY A 67 3.47 -1.12 -15.32
CA GLY A 67 3.69 -2.43 -14.76
C GLY A 67 2.42 -3.01 -14.19
N THR A 68 2.54 -3.89 -13.20
CA THR A 68 1.39 -4.56 -12.59
C THR A 68 1.49 -4.47 -11.07
N CYS A 69 0.38 -4.76 -10.40
CA CYS A 69 0.33 -4.75 -8.95
C CYS A 69 -0.49 -5.92 -8.47
N ASN A 70 0.07 -6.68 -7.54
CA ASN A 70 -0.60 -7.82 -6.93
C ASN A 70 -1.15 -7.41 -5.57
N ASP A 71 -2.42 -7.74 -5.33
CA ASP A 71 -3.04 -7.57 -4.01
C ASP A 71 -3.00 -8.87 -3.25
N TYR A 72 -2.62 -8.77 -1.99
CA TYR A 72 -2.63 -9.90 -1.06
C TYR A 72 -3.38 -9.50 0.20
N VAL A 73 -3.85 -10.50 0.94
CA VAL A 73 -4.42 -10.28 2.27
C VAL A 73 -3.64 -11.14 3.25
N LEU A 74 -2.91 -10.48 4.13
CA LEU A 74 -2.18 -11.17 5.19
C LEU A 74 -3.14 -11.46 6.33
N ASN A 75 -2.92 -12.57 7.02
CA ASN A 75 -3.77 -12.94 8.14
C ASN A 75 -2.90 -13.45 9.27
N ARG A 76 -3.06 -12.85 10.45
CA ARG A 76 -2.39 -13.31 11.65
C ARG A 76 -3.39 -13.36 12.77
N GLU A 77 -3.70 -14.60 13.19
CA GLU A 77 -4.63 -14.83 14.29
C GLU A 77 -5.97 -14.13 14.07
N GLY A 78 -6.47 -14.19 12.84
CA GLY A 78 -7.75 -13.58 12.50
C GLY A 78 -7.69 -12.11 12.11
N LYS A 79 -6.55 -11.46 12.34
CA LYS A 79 -6.38 -10.08 11.93
C LYS A 79 -5.92 -10.04 10.48
N GLN A 80 -6.71 -9.41 9.62
CA GLN A 80 -6.41 -9.33 8.20
C GLN A 80 -5.83 -7.97 7.85
N GLN A 81 -4.91 -7.96 6.90
CA GLN A 81 -4.24 -6.73 6.48
C GLN A 81 -3.93 -6.80 4.98
N PRO A 82 -4.42 -5.84 4.18
CA PRO A 82 -4.05 -5.77 2.78
C PRO A 82 -2.55 -5.52 2.62
N TYR A 83 -1.98 -6.13 1.60
CA TYR A 83 -0.58 -5.94 1.26
C TYR A 83 -0.45 -5.94 -0.24
N TYR A 84 0.33 -5.04 -0.81
CA TYR A 84 0.54 -5.01 -2.24
C TYR A 84 2.00 -5.26 -2.58
N VAL A 85 2.22 -5.81 -3.79
CA VAL A 85 3.55 -5.89 -4.38
C VAL A 85 3.42 -5.39 -5.81
N ALA A 86 4.15 -4.33 -6.13
CA ALA A 86 4.10 -3.72 -7.45
C ALA A 86 5.34 -4.11 -8.25
N PHE A 87 5.12 -4.39 -9.54
CA PHE A 87 6.18 -4.80 -10.46
C PHE A 87 6.27 -3.80 -11.61
N ASP A 88 7.48 -3.51 -12.04
CA ASP A 88 7.69 -2.61 -13.16
C ASP A 88 7.46 -3.33 -14.50
N VAL A 89 7.70 -2.62 -15.60
CA VAL A 89 7.46 -3.18 -16.94
C VAL A 89 8.38 -4.34 -17.27
N ASN A 90 9.44 -4.52 -16.51
CA ASN A 90 10.37 -5.64 -16.69
C ASN A 90 10.06 -6.79 -15.74
N ASP A 91 8.90 -6.77 -15.10
CA ASP A 91 8.46 -7.78 -14.14
C ASP A 91 9.41 -7.94 -12.96
N ARG A 92 9.84 -6.80 -12.42
CA ARG A 92 10.66 -6.78 -11.22
C ARG A 92 9.99 -5.97 -10.13
N VAL A 93 10.14 -6.42 -8.90
CA VAL A 93 9.55 -5.72 -7.75
C VAL A 93 10.08 -4.31 -7.67
N MET A 94 9.19 -3.33 -7.66
CA MET A 94 9.59 -1.93 -7.50
C MET A 94 9.08 -1.32 -6.20
N SER A 95 8.02 -1.85 -5.60
CA SER A 95 7.58 -1.41 -4.28
C SER A 95 6.62 -2.42 -3.67
N LYS A 96 6.41 -2.30 -2.37
CA LYS A 96 5.49 -3.14 -1.61
C LYS A 96 5.06 -2.38 -0.37
N GLY A 97 3.95 -2.80 0.23
CA GLY A 97 3.50 -2.14 1.45
C GLY A 97 2.18 -2.65 1.98
N PHE A 98 1.83 -2.19 3.17
CA PHE A 98 0.62 -2.61 3.89
C PHE A 98 -0.56 -1.76 3.47
N MET A 99 -0.97 -1.91 2.22
CA MET A 99 -2.13 -1.24 1.69
C MET A 99 -2.57 -1.98 0.43
N THR A 100 -3.67 -1.56 -0.16
CA THR A 100 -4.13 -2.17 -1.40
C THR A 100 -3.42 -1.55 -2.59
N CYS A 101 -3.47 -2.25 -3.74
CA CYS A 101 -2.94 -1.69 -4.98
C CYS A 101 -3.64 -0.38 -5.32
N ALA A 102 -4.95 -0.29 -5.07
CA ALA A 102 -5.69 0.95 -5.35
C ALA A 102 -5.18 2.12 -4.51
N GLU A 103 -4.91 1.87 -3.24
CA GLU A 103 -4.37 2.90 -2.35
C GLU A 103 -2.97 3.31 -2.78
N HIS A 104 -2.16 2.35 -3.18
CA HIS A 104 -0.82 2.63 -3.68
C HIS A 104 -0.88 3.51 -4.93
N GLU A 105 -1.77 3.19 -5.87
CA GLU A 105 -1.95 3.98 -7.08
C GLU A 105 -2.40 5.40 -6.74
N GLN A 106 -3.28 5.54 -5.77
CA GLN A 106 -3.74 6.84 -5.34
C GLN A 106 -2.57 7.66 -4.79
N ASN A 107 -1.71 7.05 -3.99
CA ASN A 107 -0.53 7.73 -3.44
C ASN A 107 0.41 8.19 -4.55
N VAL A 108 0.60 7.34 -5.56
CA VAL A 108 1.45 7.70 -6.70
C VAL A 108 0.88 8.91 -7.43
N ARG A 109 -0.44 8.94 -7.65
CA ARG A 109 -1.07 10.07 -8.31
C ARG A 109 -0.96 11.35 -7.49
N GLU A 110 -1.16 11.25 -6.18
CA GLU A 110 -1.05 12.43 -5.32
C GLU A 110 0.38 12.97 -5.31
N LYS A 111 1.35 12.07 -5.28
CA LYS A 111 2.75 12.49 -5.30
C LYS A 111 3.10 13.20 -6.60
N SER A 112 2.51 12.77 -7.72
CA SER A 112 2.78 13.39 -9.01
C SER A 112 2.25 14.81 -9.10
N ARG A 113 1.26 15.16 -8.27
CA ARG A 113 0.70 16.50 -8.28
C ARG A 113 1.54 17.49 -7.49
N MET A 114 2.44 17.02 -6.70
CA MET A 114 3.32 17.88 -5.93
C MET A 114 4.51 18.30 -6.77
#